data_3dce3e3dcb44b66e1ab59e6076040dd1
#
_entry.id   3dce3e3dcb44b66e1ab59e6076040dd1
#
_cell.length_a   1.000
_cell.length_b   1.000
_cell.length_c   1.000
_cell.angle_alpha   90.00
_cell.angle_beta   90.00
_cell.angle_gamma   90.00
#
_symmetry.space_group_name_H-M   'P 1'
#
loop_
_entity.id
_entity.type
_entity.pdbx_description
1 polymer ?
#
loop_
_entity_poly.entity_id
_entity_poly.type
_entity_poly.pdbx_seq_one_letter_code
_entity_poly.pdbx_strand_id
1 'polypeptide(L)'
;MVNNIAKRIVPLCFLLLLLIGVGCSGDEFKYTTKHANFVFDTRLHGHSAALATALGNVGVFCSVSETLSGGQRSFRFDNHQGLVDVVPFNAIDARQTQILGQNNLLIVGYGNLDTPAPFFAYDGECPHCFDYNAIPLKSYPLSVNSAGIAQCKNCKRAFNLNTGGNMIQGEGRYRLVVYRASNTPKEVVIVKNKRYNVK
;
A
#
# COMPACT_ATOMS: atom_id res chain seq x y z
N MET A 1 -45.72 39.55 -21.09
CA MET A 1 -45.59 38.28 -20.30
C MET A 1 -44.23 37.57 -20.44
N VAL A 2 -43.47 37.82 -21.48
CA VAL A 2 -42.17 37.12 -21.74
C VAL A 2 -41.03 37.57 -20.81
N ASN A 3 -41.02 38.83 -20.36
CA ASN A 3 -39.91 39.39 -19.54
C ASN A 3 -39.83 38.87 -18.08
N ASN A 4 -40.91 38.29 -17.53
CA ASN A 4 -40.90 37.81 -16.15
C ASN A 4 -40.41 36.36 -16.02
N ILE A 5 -40.43 35.61 -17.10
CA ILE A 5 -39.95 34.20 -17.12
C ILE A 5 -38.42 34.18 -17.21
N ALA A 6 -37.82 35.05 -18.00
CA ALA A 6 -36.36 35.17 -18.13
C ALA A 6 -35.69 35.57 -16.80
N LYS A 7 -36.31 36.48 -16.02
CA LYS A 7 -35.75 36.93 -14.72
C LYS A 7 -35.79 35.85 -13.62
N ARG A 8 -36.61 34.82 -13.76
CA ARG A 8 -36.65 33.69 -12.81
C ARG A 8 -35.80 32.52 -13.23
N ILE A 9 -35.51 32.34 -14.51
CA ILE A 9 -34.70 31.23 -15.03
C ILE A 9 -33.20 31.49 -14.82
N VAL A 10 -32.73 32.73 -14.97
CA VAL A 10 -31.32 33.08 -14.79
C VAL A 10 -30.78 32.77 -13.42
N PRO A 11 -31.44 33.09 -12.26
CA PRO A 11 -30.94 32.74 -10.97
C PRO A 11 -31.00 31.21 -10.69
N LEU A 12 -31.96 30.50 -11.30
CA LEU A 12 -32.10 29.06 -11.18
C LEU A 12 -30.97 28.31 -11.90
N CYS A 13 -30.57 28.75 -13.09
CA CYS A 13 -29.43 28.23 -13.82
C CYS A 13 -28.10 28.53 -13.11
N PHE A 14 -27.97 29.70 -12.48
CA PHE A 14 -26.78 30.04 -11.69
C PHE A 14 -26.65 29.19 -10.41
N LEU A 15 -27.77 28.86 -9.78
CA LEU A 15 -27.80 27.96 -8.62
C LEU A 15 -27.45 26.53 -9.01
N LEU A 16 -27.89 26.06 -10.18
CA LEU A 16 -27.58 24.72 -10.71
C LEU A 16 -26.12 24.58 -11.10
N LEU A 17 -25.49 25.63 -11.61
CA LEU A 17 -24.05 25.64 -11.95
C LEU A 17 -23.14 25.60 -10.71
N LEU A 18 -23.57 26.15 -9.58
CA LEU A 18 -22.84 26.10 -8.32
C LEU A 18 -22.81 24.70 -7.68
N LEU A 19 -23.74 23.82 -8.03
CA LEU A 19 -23.80 22.46 -7.53
C LEU A 19 -22.88 21.46 -8.26
N ILE A 20 -22.33 21.84 -9.41
CA ILE A 20 -21.44 20.98 -10.21
C ILE A 20 -19.97 21.12 -9.78
N GLY A 21 -19.64 22.07 -8.91
CA GLY A 21 -18.27 22.38 -8.48
C GLY A 21 -17.73 21.57 -7.30
N VAL A 22 -18.45 20.57 -6.78
CA VAL A 22 -17.92 19.68 -5.74
C VAL A 22 -17.31 18.44 -6.39
N GLY A 23 -16.27 18.66 -7.17
CA GLY A 23 -15.48 17.60 -7.79
C GLY A 23 -14.42 17.10 -6.82
N CYS A 24 -14.55 15.86 -6.46
CA CYS A 24 -13.60 14.90 -5.90
C CYS A 24 -12.13 15.34 -5.77
N SER A 25 -11.70 15.55 -4.57
CA SER A 25 -10.31 15.41 -4.17
C SER A 25 -10.09 14.01 -3.55
N GLY A 26 -10.18 12.96 -4.37
CA GLY A 26 -10.22 11.59 -3.84
C GLY A 26 -8.85 10.98 -3.46
N ASP A 27 -7.77 11.37 -4.11
CA ASP A 27 -6.52 10.59 -4.05
C ASP A 27 -5.48 11.10 -3.03
N GLU A 28 -5.53 12.36 -2.65
CA GLU A 28 -4.50 12.95 -1.80
C GLU A 28 -4.51 12.41 -0.35
N PHE A 29 -5.67 12.01 0.15
CA PHE A 29 -5.85 11.40 1.48
C PHE A 29 -5.74 9.88 1.51
N LYS A 30 -5.65 9.23 0.34
CA LYS A 30 -5.58 7.77 0.23
C LYS A 30 -4.20 7.23 0.53
N TYR A 31 -3.16 7.95 0.11
CA TYR A 31 -1.77 7.51 0.19
C TYR A 31 -0.98 8.31 1.22
N THR A 32 -0.03 7.63 1.86
CA THR A 32 0.89 8.27 2.81
C THR A 32 1.91 9.17 2.10
N THR A 33 2.42 10.16 2.82
CA THR A 33 3.60 10.95 2.42
C THR A 33 4.92 10.30 2.86
N LYS A 34 4.88 9.20 3.63
CA LYS A 34 6.08 8.49 4.07
C LYS A 34 6.80 7.90 2.87
N HIS A 35 8.14 7.90 2.95
CA HIS A 35 8.96 7.48 1.83
C HIS A 35 8.98 5.95 1.69
N ALA A 36 8.83 5.46 0.46
CA ALA A 36 9.08 4.09 0.07
C ALA A 36 9.73 4.07 -1.33
N ASN A 37 10.62 3.14 -1.56
CA ASN A 37 11.23 2.89 -2.87
C ASN A 37 11.53 1.41 -3.02
N PHE A 38 10.65 0.71 -3.72
CA PHE A 38 10.81 -0.69 -4.06
C PHE A 38 10.41 -0.90 -5.51
N VAL A 39 11.31 -1.50 -6.28
CA VAL A 39 11.06 -1.90 -7.68
C VAL A 39 11.56 -3.31 -7.86
N PHE A 40 10.69 -4.21 -8.26
CA PHE A 40 11.03 -5.60 -8.52
C PHE A 40 10.50 -6.03 -9.90
N ASP A 41 11.40 -6.35 -10.82
CA ASP A 41 11.08 -6.86 -12.14
C ASP A 41 11.32 -8.37 -12.16
N THR A 42 10.24 -9.16 -12.21
CA THR A 42 10.31 -10.62 -12.16
C THR A 42 11.06 -11.23 -13.33
N ARG A 43 11.26 -10.49 -14.43
CA ARG A 43 12.01 -10.95 -15.60
C ARG A 43 13.53 -10.85 -15.39
N LEU A 44 13.96 -9.98 -14.50
CA LEU A 44 15.39 -9.68 -14.20
C LEU A 44 15.88 -10.41 -12.95
N HIS A 45 14.95 -10.91 -12.15
CA HIS A 45 15.24 -11.62 -10.91
C HIS A 45 14.93 -13.11 -11.04
N GLY A 46 15.44 -13.89 -10.11
CA GLY A 46 15.01 -15.27 -9.94
C GLY A 46 13.49 -15.35 -9.64
N HIS A 47 12.90 -16.46 -9.94
CA HIS A 47 11.48 -16.68 -9.67
C HIS A 47 11.18 -16.66 -8.18
N SER A 48 10.16 -15.91 -7.77
CA SER A 48 9.57 -15.97 -6.44
C SER A 48 8.13 -16.48 -6.54
N ALA A 49 7.90 -17.71 -6.09
CA ALA A 49 6.57 -18.30 -6.04
C ALA A 49 5.65 -17.55 -5.06
N ALA A 50 6.19 -17.05 -3.95
CA ALA A 50 5.47 -16.28 -2.95
C ALA A 50 4.91 -14.99 -3.55
N LEU A 51 5.75 -14.21 -4.24
CA LEU A 51 5.33 -12.98 -4.91
C LEU A 51 4.42 -13.27 -6.11
N ALA A 52 4.79 -14.22 -6.97
CA ALA A 52 4.02 -14.59 -8.16
C ALA A 52 2.58 -15.01 -7.79
N THR A 53 2.42 -15.76 -6.70
CA THR A 53 1.09 -16.15 -6.21
C THR A 53 0.27 -14.94 -5.78
N ALA A 54 0.87 -13.95 -5.11
CA ALA A 54 0.18 -12.72 -4.71
C ALA A 54 -0.15 -11.80 -5.89
N LEU A 55 0.65 -11.84 -6.96
CA LEU A 55 0.38 -11.07 -8.18
C LEU A 55 -0.65 -11.75 -9.10
N GLY A 56 -0.78 -13.06 -9.02
CA GLY A 56 -1.70 -13.85 -9.85
C GLY A 56 -3.06 -14.10 -9.21
N ASN A 57 -3.23 -13.89 -7.90
CA ASN A 57 -4.45 -14.24 -7.19
C ASN A 57 -4.93 -13.07 -6.32
N VAL A 58 -6.18 -12.65 -6.53
CA VAL A 58 -6.83 -11.64 -5.69
C VAL A 58 -7.03 -12.16 -4.27
N GLY A 59 -6.87 -11.29 -3.28
CA GLY A 59 -6.97 -11.64 -1.86
C GLY A 59 -5.71 -12.30 -1.29
N VAL A 60 -4.68 -12.57 -2.11
CA VAL A 60 -3.39 -13.07 -1.65
C VAL A 60 -2.41 -11.90 -1.49
N PHE A 61 -1.75 -11.84 -0.33
CA PHE A 61 -0.79 -10.80 0.00
C PHE A 61 0.57 -11.41 0.33
N CYS A 62 1.62 -10.71 -0.11
CA CYS A 62 3.01 -11.08 0.10
C CYS A 62 3.73 -9.98 0.89
N SER A 63 4.37 -10.36 1.98
CA SER A 63 5.31 -9.53 2.72
C SER A 63 6.65 -9.50 2.01
N VAL A 64 7.24 -8.30 1.91
CA VAL A 64 8.54 -8.08 1.27
C VAL A 64 9.46 -7.40 2.27
N SER A 65 10.62 -7.98 2.51
CA SER A 65 11.67 -7.41 3.36
C SER A 65 13.05 -7.63 2.73
N GLU A 66 14.02 -6.83 3.17
CA GLU A 66 15.42 -7.07 2.83
C GLU A 66 16.09 -7.89 3.93
N THR A 67 16.93 -8.83 3.53
CA THR A 67 17.74 -9.63 4.43
C THR A 67 19.21 -9.56 4.01
N LEU A 68 20.10 -9.71 4.99
CA LEU A 68 21.54 -9.79 4.79
C LEU A 68 22.03 -11.11 5.42
N SER A 69 22.62 -11.96 4.60
CA SER A 69 23.19 -13.24 5.04
C SER A 69 24.52 -13.48 4.33
N GLY A 70 25.58 -13.74 5.09
CA GLY A 70 26.91 -13.96 4.51
C GLY A 70 27.45 -12.80 3.65
N GLY A 71 27.04 -11.57 3.93
CA GLY A 71 27.39 -10.39 3.11
C GLY A 71 26.51 -10.20 1.86
N GLN A 72 25.64 -11.15 1.54
CA GLN A 72 24.71 -11.06 0.41
C GLN A 72 23.39 -10.42 0.84
N ARG A 73 23.05 -9.27 0.23
CA ARG A 73 21.71 -8.68 0.34
C ARG A 73 20.73 -9.43 -0.54
N SER A 74 19.52 -9.62 -0.04
CA SER A 74 18.46 -10.36 -0.75
C SER A 74 17.09 -9.79 -0.38
N PHE A 75 16.14 -9.88 -1.30
CA PHE A 75 14.73 -9.75 -0.97
C PHE A 75 14.22 -11.06 -0.36
N ARG A 76 13.48 -10.97 0.73
CA ARG A 76 12.70 -12.05 1.29
C ARG A 76 11.24 -11.79 1.01
N PHE A 77 10.59 -12.74 0.36
CA PHE A 77 9.17 -12.78 0.09
C PHE A 77 8.51 -13.84 0.96
N ASP A 78 7.41 -13.48 1.62
CA ASP A 78 6.70 -14.37 2.55
C ASP A 78 5.20 -14.12 2.37
N ASN A 79 4.46 -15.05 1.76
CA ASN A 79 3.03 -14.90 1.59
C ASN A 79 2.25 -15.61 2.69
N HIS A 80 1.02 -15.18 2.93
CA HIS A 80 0.18 -15.72 3.98
C HIS A 80 -0.30 -17.18 3.73
N GLN A 81 0.04 -17.77 2.59
CA GLN A 81 -0.22 -19.18 2.27
C GLN A 81 0.97 -20.07 2.63
N GLY A 82 2.02 -19.51 3.22
CA GLY A 82 3.19 -20.24 3.70
C GLY A 82 4.31 -20.43 2.67
N LEU A 83 4.23 -19.76 1.50
CA LEU A 83 5.34 -19.76 0.55
C LEU A 83 6.36 -18.70 0.98
N VAL A 84 7.62 -19.10 1.02
CA VAL A 84 8.75 -18.23 1.38
C VAL A 84 9.87 -18.38 0.37
N ASP A 85 10.32 -17.24 -0.19
CA ASP A 85 11.45 -17.19 -1.11
C ASP A 85 12.46 -16.15 -0.69
N VAL A 86 13.72 -16.41 -0.99
CA VAL A 86 14.83 -15.45 -0.83
C VAL A 86 15.50 -15.26 -2.19
N VAL A 87 15.44 -14.04 -2.71
CA VAL A 87 15.97 -13.69 -4.04
C VAL A 87 17.15 -12.74 -3.86
N PRO A 88 18.37 -13.15 -4.22
CA PRO A 88 19.55 -12.29 -4.12
C PRO A 88 19.41 -11.01 -4.95
N PHE A 89 19.95 -9.91 -4.44
CA PHE A 89 20.06 -8.67 -5.20
C PHE A 89 20.92 -8.88 -6.45
N ASN A 90 20.41 -8.40 -7.56
CA ASN A 90 21.21 -8.26 -8.78
C ASN A 90 22.00 -6.94 -8.79
N ALA A 91 22.78 -6.69 -9.84
CA ALA A 91 23.59 -5.49 -9.97
C ALA A 91 22.76 -4.19 -10.05
N ILE A 92 21.50 -4.27 -10.47
CA ILE A 92 20.59 -3.10 -10.52
C ILE A 92 20.09 -2.80 -9.12
N ASP A 93 19.65 -3.82 -8.36
CA ASP A 93 19.19 -3.66 -6.98
C ASP A 93 20.28 -3.09 -6.07
N ALA A 94 21.50 -3.59 -6.24
CA ALA A 94 22.65 -3.15 -5.44
C ALA A 94 22.99 -1.65 -5.63
N ARG A 95 22.61 -1.07 -6.77
CA ARG A 95 22.81 0.36 -7.06
C ARG A 95 21.67 1.24 -6.58
N GLN A 96 20.55 0.66 -6.17
CA GLN A 96 19.38 1.39 -5.71
C GLN A 96 19.27 1.35 -4.19
N THR A 97 18.85 2.45 -3.61
CA THR A 97 18.44 2.45 -2.20
C THR A 97 17.06 1.86 -2.11
N GLN A 98 16.97 0.66 -1.55
CA GLN A 98 15.68 0.03 -1.23
C GLN A 98 15.12 0.63 0.07
N ILE A 99 13.85 1.00 0.07
CA ILE A 99 13.14 1.51 1.24
C ILE A 99 11.81 0.78 1.33
N LEU A 100 11.80 -0.30 2.08
CA LEU A 100 10.67 -1.21 2.24
C LEU A 100 9.81 -0.77 3.43
N GLY A 101 9.05 0.31 3.22
CA GLY A 101 8.23 0.89 4.28
C GLY A 101 9.04 1.61 5.35
N GLN A 102 8.43 1.79 6.53
CA GLN A 102 9.03 2.53 7.63
C GLN A 102 10.13 1.76 8.38
N ASN A 103 10.06 0.43 8.33
CA ASN A 103 10.98 -0.45 9.07
C ASN A 103 11.23 -1.77 8.33
N ASN A 104 11.66 -1.64 7.06
CA ASN A 104 12.06 -2.78 6.23
C ASN A 104 10.98 -3.86 6.07
N LEU A 105 9.72 -3.47 5.96
CA LEU A 105 8.62 -4.40 5.71
C LEU A 105 7.50 -3.74 4.89
N LEU A 106 7.22 -4.27 3.71
CA LEU A 106 6.05 -3.96 2.88
C LEU A 106 5.13 -5.17 2.81
N ILE A 107 3.84 -4.94 2.62
CA ILE A 107 2.85 -5.97 2.28
C ILE A 107 2.20 -5.56 0.96
N VAL A 108 2.29 -6.40 -0.07
CA VAL A 108 1.76 -6.12 -1.42
C VAL A 108 0.80 -7.20 -1.88
N GLY A 109 -0.19 -6.84 -2.69
CA GLY A 109 -1.14 -7.78 -3.28
C GLY A 109 -2.37 -7.12 -3.84
N TYR A 110 -3.23 -7.91 -4.45
CA TYR A 110 -4.52 -7.46 -4.98
C TYR A 110 -5.64 -7.69 -3.98
N GLY A 111 -6.46 -6.67 -3.74
CA GLY A 111 -7.74 -6.83 -3.02
C GLY A 111 -8.73 -7.67 -3.82
N ASN A 112 -9.75 -8.22 -3.15
CA ASN A 112 -10.70 -9.15 -3.78
C ASN A 112 -12.16 -8.65 -3.78
N LEU A 113 -12.40 -7.39 -3.39
CA LEU A 113 -13.77 -6.87 -3.26
C LEU A 113 -14.20 -5.97 -4.42
N ASP A 114 -13.27 -5.48 -5.24
CA ASP A 114 -13.56 -4.60 -6.36
C ASP A 114 -13.20 -5.24 -7.71
N THR A 115 -13.84 -4.77 -8.79
CA THR A 115 -13.53 -5.17 -10.16
C THR A 115 -13.35 -3.92 -11.02
N PRO A 116 -12.15 -3.66 -11.59
CA PRO A 116 -10.93 -4.46 -11.46
C PRO A 116 -10.34 -4.44 -10.04
N ALA A 117 -9.71 -5.54 -9.64
CA ALA A 117 -9.08 -5.67 -8.33
C ALA A 117 -7.97 -4.63 -8.14
N PRO A 118 -8.02 -3.79 -7.09
CA PRO A 118 -7.00 -2.78 -6.83
C PRO A 118 -5.71 -3.42 -6.31
N PHE A 119 -4.57 -2.95 -6.82
CA PHE A 119 -3.27 -3.32 -6.29
C PHE A 119 -2.92 -2.44 -5.10
N PHE A 120 -2.57 -3.04 -3.99
CA PHE A 120 -2.23 -2.36 -2.75
C PHE A 120 -0.78 -2.62 -2.34
N ALA A 121 -0.19 -1.61 -1.69
CA ALA A 121 1.04 -1.74 -0.93
C ALA A 121 0.89 -1.05 0.42
N TYR A 122 1.12 -1.80 1.48
CA TYR A 122 1.00 -1.36 2.86
C TYR A 122 2.35 -1.37 3.57
N ASP A 123 2.50 -0.51 4.57
CA ASP A 123 3.54 -0.66 5.57
C ASP A 123 3.29 -1.92 6.39
N GLY A 124 4.33 -2.67 6.67
CA GLY A 124 4.23 -3.89 7.46
C GLY A 124 4.18 -3.66 8.96
N GLU A 125 4.41 -2.43 9.44
CA GLU A 125 4.35 -2.10 10.86
C GLU A 125 2.94 -1.68 11.31
N CYS A 126 2.61 -1.98 12.55
CA CYS A 126 1.33 -1.61 13.14
C CYS A 126 1.22 -0.08 13.31
N PRO A 127 0.23 0.60 12.69
CA PRO A 127 0.13 2.06 12.75
C PRO A 127 -0.19 2.62 14.14
N HIS A 128 -0.64 1.79 15.07
CA HIS A 128 -0.88 2.19 16.46
C HIS A 128 0.34 1.98 17.37
N CYS A 129 1.11 0.91 17.16
CA CYS A 129 2.19 0.52 18.06
C CYS A 129 3.54 1.05 17.62
N PHE A 130 3.74 1.21 16.31
CA PHE A 130 5.02 1.62 15.74
C PHE A 130 5.16 3.14 15.77
N ASP A 131 6.20 3.60 16.45
CA ASP A 131 6.63 4.99 16.43
C ASP A 131 8.02 5.09 15.82
N TYR A 132 8.10 5.74 14.65
CA TYR A 132 9.36 5.95 13.94
C TYR A 132 10.39 6.80 14.72
N ASN A 133 9.92 7.64 15.65
CA ASN A 133 10.76 8.54 16.46
C ASN A 133 11.18 7.92 17.80
N ALA A 134 10.70 6.72 18.13
CA ALA A 134 11.03 6.08 19.40
C ALA A 134 12.52 5.70 19.48
N ILE A 135 13.12 5.90 20.65
CA ILE A 135 14.51 5.51 20.95
C ILE A 135 14.51 4.63 22.21
N PRO A 136 14.87 3.36 22.12
CA PRO A 136 15.21 2.59 20.90
C PRO A 136 13.98 2.33 20.02
N LEU A 137 14.21 2.23 18.71
CA LEU A 137 13.17 1.86 17.76
C LEU A 137 12.68 0.43 18.05
N LYS A 138 11.36 0.27 18.17
CA LYS A 138 10.74 -1.05 18.40
C LYS A 138 9.85 -1.42 17.21
N SER A 139 10.05 -2.62 16.69
CA SER A 139 9.25 -3.18 15.60
C SER A 139 7.98 -3.84 16.13
N TYR A 140 6.87 -3.64 15.42
CA TYR A 140 5.56 -4.25 15.69
C TYR A 140 4.96 -4.77 14.39
N PRO A 141 5.59 -5.78 13.75
CA PRO A 141 5.16 -6.27 12.46
C PRO A 141 3.77 -6.88 12.52
N LEU A 142 3.03 -6.68 11.46
CA LEU A 142 1.72 -7.27 11.25
C LEU A 142 1.86 -8.70 10.74
N SER A 143 1.01 -9.60 11.22
CA SER A 143 0.87 -10.95 10.68
C SER A 143 -0.41 -11.05 9.84
N VAL A 144 -0.30 -11.58 8.63
CA VAL A 144 -1.43 -11.71 7.70
C VAL A 144 -1.96 -13.14 7.77
N ASN A 145 -3.29 -13.29 7.91
CA ASN A 145 -3.95 -14.59 7.88
C ASN A 145 -4.49 -14.93 6.47
N SER A 146 -5.03 -16.14 6.31
CA SER A 146 -5.55 -16.64 5.03
C SER A 146 -6.73 -15.83 4.44
N ALA A 147 -7.40 -15.02 5.26
CA ALA A 147 -8.48 -14.14 4.80
C ALA A 147 -7.98 -12.75 4.35
N GLY A 148 -6.67 -12.49 4.32
CA GLY A 148 -6.10 -11.19 4.01
C GLY A 148 -6.32 -10.17 5.13
N ILE A 149 -6.40 -10.61 6.38
CA ILE A 149 -6.48 -9.77 7.56
C ILE A 149 -5.10 -9.67 8.21
N ALA A 150 -4.60 -8.44 8.33
CA ALA A 150 -3.35 -8.12 9.00
C ALA A 150 -3.61 -7.80 10.47
N GLN A 151 -2.99 -8.52 11.40
CA GLN A 151 -3.18 -8.34 12.84
C GLN A 151 -1.87 -8.02 13.55
N CYS A 152 -1.93 -7.06 14.46
CA CYS A 152 -0.84 -6.74 15.38
C CYS A 152 -0.84 -7.69 16.59
N LYS A 153 0.27 -8.38 16.81
CA LYS A 153 0.41 -9.29 17.97
C LYS A 153 0.40 -8.56 19.32
N ASN A 154 0.83 -7.28 19.32
CA ASN A 154 0.91 -6.48 20.55
C ASN A 154 -0.45 -5.92 20.96
N CYS A 155 -1.09 -5.10 20.12
CA CYS A 155 -2.34 -4.41 20.48
C CYS A 155 -3.62 -5.13 20.00
N LYS A 156 -3.49 -6.27 19.32
CA LYS A 156 -4.60 -7.11 18.78
C LYS A 156 -5.50 -6.43 17.75
N ARG A 157 -5.15 -5.20 17.32
CA ARG A 157 -5.87 -4.54 16.23
C ARG A 157 -5.72 -5.33 14.93
N ALA A 158 -6.82 -5.40 14.18
CA ALA A 158 -6.83 -6.09 12.90
C ALA A 158 -7.31 -5.16 11.79
N PHE A 159 -6.73 -5.34 10.60
CA PHE A 159 -6.93 -4.50 9.43
C PHE A 159 -7.21 -5.38 8.21
N ASN A 160 -8.20 -4.98 7.42
CA ASN A 160 -8.55 -5.70 6.20
C ASN A 160 -7.74 -5.18 5.00
N LEU A 161 -6.84 -6.01 4.48
CA LEU A 161 -6.00 -5.67 3.33
C LEU A 161 -6.82 -5.57 2.03
N ASN A 162 -7.93 -6.30 1.93
CA ASN A 162 -8.79 -6.28 0.75
C ASN A 162 -9.54 -4.96 0.55
N THR A 163 -9.71 -4.16 1.63
CA THR A 163 -10.47 -2.90 1.62
C THR A 163 -9.60 -1.67 1.78
N GLY A 164 -8.32 -1.75 1.43
CA GLY A 164 -7.41 -0.62 1.56
C GLY A 164 -6.87 -0.40 2.98
N GLY A 165 -6.84 -1.45 3.81
CA GLY A 165 -6.21 -1.41 5.13
C GLY A 165 -7.06 -0.76 6.22
N ASN A 166 -8.37 -0.78 6.11
CA ASN A 166 -9.29 -0.29 7.14
C ASN A 166 -9.25 -1.18 8.37
N MET A 167 -9.28 -0.58 9.55
CA MET A 167 -9.36 -1.31 10.82
C MET A 167 -10.74 -1.98 10.94
N ILE A 168 -10.75 -3.27 11.29
CA ILE A 168 -11.95 -4.08 11.48
C ILE A 168 -12.11 -4.59 12.92
N GLN A 169 -11.04 -4.50 13.73
CA GLN A 169 -11.05 -4.90 15.13
C GLN A 169 -10.13 -3.99 15.94
N GLY A 170 -10.57 -3.62 17.14
CA GLY A 170 -9.85 -2.79 18.11
C GLY A 170 -10.53 -1.47 18.35
N GLU A 171 -9.98 -0.68 19.28
CA GLU A 171 -10.48 0.64 19.63
C GLU A 171 -9.77 1.77 18.86
N GLY A 172 -10.47 2.90 18.67
CA GLY A 172 -9.96 4.06 17.94
C GLY A 172 -10.20 3.97 16.43
N ARG A 173 -9.71 4.98 15.70
CA ARG A 173 -9.80 5.06 14.25
C ARG A 173 -8.40 4.98 13.66
N TYR A 174 -7.99 3.80 13.24
CA TYR A 174 -6.71 3.56 12.60
C TYR A 174 -6.92 2.97 11.20
N ARG A 175 -5.97 3.23 10.34
CA ARG A 175 -5.87 2.64 9.01
C ARG A 175 -4.40 2.31 8.75
N LEU A 176 -4.13 1.28 7.97
CA LEU A 176 -2.77 0.99 7.53
C LEU A 176 -2.20 2.16 6.72
N VAL A 177 -0.90 2.33 6.84
CA VAL A 177 -0.14 3.24 5.98
C VAL A 177 -0.11 2.64 4.58
N VAL A 178 -0.68 3.35 3.60
CA VAL A 178 -0.82 2.90 2.21
C VAL A 178 0.15 3.66 1.33
N TYR A 179 0.94 2.96 0.53
CA TYR A 179 1.87 3.52 -0.43
C TYR A 179 1.28 3.55 -1.84
N ARG A 180 1.73 4.50 -2.68
CA ARG A 180 1.44 4.43 -4.12
C ARG A 180 2.18 3.25 -4.71
N ALA A 181 1.43 2.36 -5.37
CA ALA A 181 1.98 1.15 -5.95
C ALA A 181 1.27 0.80 -7.24
N SER A 182 1.98 0.11 -8.10
CA SER A 182 1.42 -0.48 -9.31
C SER A 182 2.14 -1.80 -9.61
N ASN A 183 1.40 -2.74 -10.19
CA ASN A 183 1.94 -3.89 -10.87
C ASN A 183 1.67 -3.73 -12.36
N THR A 184 2.72 -3.74 -13.18
CA THR A 184 2.58 -3.59 -14.63
C THR A 184 2.27 -4.95 -15.27
N PRO A 185 1.67 -5.00 -16.49
CA PRO A 185 1.45 -6.26 -17.22
C PRO A 185 2.73 -7.05 -17.50
N LYS A 186 3.89 -6.45 -17.31
CA LYS A 186 5.22 -7.07 -17.44
C LYS A 186 5.75 -7.58 -16.08
N GLU A 187 4.88 -7.74 -15.09
CA GLU A 187 5.23 -8.26 -13.78
C GLU A 187 6.29 -7.42 -13.03
N VAL A 188 6.22 -6.10 -13.19
CA VAL A 188 7.08 -5.18 -12.45
C VAL A 188 6.26 -4.55 -11.32
N VAL A 189 6.59 -4.90 -10.09
CA VAL A 189 6.03 -4.27 -8.90
C VAL A 189 6.79 -2.99 -8.61
N ILE A 190 6.06 -1.89 -8.53
CA ILE A 190 6.62 -0.58 -8.21
C ILE A 190 5.89 -0.02 -7.01
N VAL A 191 6.62 0.26 -5.92
CA VAL A 191 6.15 1.02 -4.77
C VAL A 191 7.03 2.25 -4.65
N LYS A 192 6.48 3.43 -4.88
CA LYS A 192 7.27 4.64 -4.99
C LYS A 192 6.55 5.85 -4.42
N ASN A 193 6.92 6.22 -3.20
CA ASN A 193 6.53 7.49 -2.60
C ASN A 193 7.76 8.40 -2.51
N LYS A 194 7.70 9.56 -3.12
CA LYS A 194 8.74 10.57 -3.00
C LYS A 194 8.67 11.23 -1.61
N ARG A 195 9.82 11.48 -1.00
CA ARG A 195 9.92 12.40 0.14
C ARG A 195 9.60 13.80 -0.39
N TYR A 196 8.53 14.43 0.08
CA TYR A 196 8.37 15.85 -0.11
C TYR A 196 9.43 16.53 0.78
N ASN A 197 10.43 17.15 0.16
CA ASN A 197 11.27 18.09 0.88
C ASN A 197 10.38 19.28 1.25
N VAL A 198 9.94 19.32 2.50
CA VAL A 198 9.43 20.55 3.09
C VAL A 198 10.63 21.50 3.16
N LYS A 199 10.62 22.54 2.29
CA LYS A 199 11.53 23.64 2.35
C LYS A 199 11.18 24.54 3.55
#